data_ff1068d6b0be83ef07c2bafdd5f9a15d
#
_entry.id   ff1068d6b0be83ef07c2bafdd5f9a15d
#
_cell.length_a   1.000
_cell.length_b   1.000
_cell.length_c   1.000
_cell.angle_alpha   90.00
_cell.angle_beta   90.00
_cell.angle_gamma   90.00
#
_symmetry.space_group_name_H-M   'P 1'
#
loop_
_entity.id
_entity.type
_entity.pdbx_description
1 polymer ?
#
loop_
_entity_poly.entity_id
_entity_poly.type
_entity_poly.pdbx_seq_one_letter_code
_entity_poly.pdbx_strand_id
1 'polypeptide(L)'
;GECGGIMLHFADQHFNFRPGANRIYIYFTDEPNQPGGIEEWSVLTVNPESSYYVWNTSKGTIHTVFSDMNNYLPDSYNWVDFVNEDPRLFATYTGGTLIETTGDFNITLDELPVTGAITNSYIIRFNVTSDLLSGTHTVKITIYDEKGNIQAEKTWENVSFSV
;
A
#
# COMPACT_ATOMS: atom_id res chain seq x y z
N GLY A 1 -6.64 -22.16 -6.01
CA GLY A 1 -5.96 -20.95 -6.41
C GLY A 1 -5.84 -19.96 -5.26
N GLU A 2 -4.84 -19.13 -5.29
CA GLU A 2 -4.60 -18.11 -4.28
C GLU A 2 -5.27 -16.79 -4.69
N CYS A 3 -5.86 -16.10 -3.72
CA CYS A 3 -6.44 -14.79 -3.95
C CYS A 3 -6.03 -13.81 -2.84
N GLY A 4 -4.89 -13.13 -3.03
CA GLY A 4 -4.41 -12.11 -2.10
C GLY A 4 -5.34 -10.90 -2.00
N GLY A 5 -6.04 -10.56 -3.08
CA GLY A 5 -6.99 -9.46 -3.09
C GLY A 5 -8.08 -9.60 -2.02
N ILE A 6 -8.64 -10.78 -1.85
CA ILE A 6 -9.66 -11.03 -0.81
C ILE A 6 -9.10 -10.82 0.60
N MET A 7 -7.85 -11.24 0.82
CA MET A 7 -7.20 -11.10 2.13
C MET A 7 -6.90 -9.64 2.47
N LEU A 8 -6.51 -8.84 1.48
CA LEU A 8 -6.29 -7.40 1.64
C LEU A 8 -7.60 -6.67 2.01
N HIS A 9 -8.69 -6.98 1.31
CA HIS A 9 -10.01 -6.44 1.63
C HIS A 9 -10.49 -6.88 3.00
N PHE A 10 -10.29 -8.15 3.36
CA PHE A 10 -10.62 -8.65 4.68
C PHE A 10 -9.85 -7.89 5.77
N ALA A 11 -8.56 -7.69 5.58
CA ALA A 11 -7.74 -6.96 6.54
C ALA A 11 -8.17 -5.49 6.68
N ASP A 12 -8.48 -4.81 5.56
CA ASP A 12 -8.98 -3.42 5.59
C ASP A 12 -10.30 -3.28 6.35
N GLN A 13 -11.20 -4.25 6.20
CA GLN A 13 -12.55 -4.19 6.78
C GLN A 13 -12.62 -4.67 8.23
N HIS A 14 -11.74 -5.60 8.63
CA HIS A 14 -11.88 -6.31 9.91
C HIS A 14 -10.76 -6.02 10.91
N PHE A 15 -9.61 -5.52 10.48
CA PHE A 15 -8.55 -5.15 11.41
C PHE A 15 -8.76 -3.73 11.95
N ASN A 16 -8.65 -3.60 13.26
CA ASN A 16 -8.87 -2.35 13.95
C ASN A 16 -7.59 -1.49 13.92
N PHE A 17 -7.36 -0.81 12.82
CA PHE A 17 -6.23 0.10 12.69
C PHE A 17 -6.45 1.38 13.50
N ARG A 18 -5.39 1.88 14.12
CA ARG A 18 -5.42 3.17 14.80
C ARG A 18 -5.75 4.29 13.79
N PRO A 19 -6.54 5.30 14.17
CA PRO A 19 -6.74 6.48 13.33
C PRO A 19 -5.39 7.09 12.91
N GLY A 20 -5.21 7.39 11.63
CA GLY A 20 -3.97 7.95 11.08
C GLY A 20 -2.78 6.99 11.03
N ALA A 21 -2.99 5.69 11.27
CA ALA A 21 -1.92 4.71 11.11
C ALA A 21 -1.49 4.62 9.64
N ASN A 22 -0.18 4.61 9.41
CA ASN A 22 0.36 4.19 8.13
C ASN A 22 0.25 2.67 8.04
N ARG A 23 -0.58 2.17 7.13
CA ARG A 23 -0.80 0.74 6.96
C ARG A 23 0.14 0.21 5.92
N ILE A 24 0.81 -0.87 6.23
CA ILE A 24 1.75 -1.55 5.36
C ILE A 24 1.33 -3.00 5.28
N TYR A 25 1.13 -3.48 4.06
CA TYR A 25 0.82 -4.87 3.77
C TYR A 25 1.99 -5.49 3.02
N ILE A 26 2.31 -6.72 3.35
CA ILE A 26 3.33 -7.51 2.65
C ILE A 26 2.63 -8.74 2.11
N TYR A 27 2.56 -8.83 0.80
CA TYR A 27 1.93 -9.92 0.09
C TYR A 27 2.99 -10.87 -0.47
N PHE A 28 3.07 -12.05 0.09
CA PHE A 28 3.93 -13.12 -0.40
C PHE A 28 3.09 -14.08 -1.23
N THR A 29 3.50 -14.35 -2.45
CA THR A 29 2.83 -15.30 -3.34
C THR A 29 3.78 -15.87 -4.37
N ASP A 30 3.53 -17.10 -4.77
CA ASP A 30 4.20 -17.81 -5.88
C ASP A 30 3.21 -18.13 -7.01
N GLU A 31 1.98 -17.65 -6.89
CA GLU A 31 0.93 -17.86 -7.89
C GLU A 31 0.27 -16.54 -8.31
N PRO A 32 -0.41 -16.53 -9.47
CA PRO A 32 -1.30 -15.44 -9.86
C PRO A 32 -2.41 -15.21 -8.82
N ASN A 33 -2.83 -13.95 -8.67
CA ASN A 33 -4.01 -13.62 -7.87
C ASN A 33 -5.26 -14.06 -8.62
N GLN A 34 -5.90 -15.13 -8.19
CA GLN A 34 -7.04 -15.75 -8.87
C GLN A 34 -8.37 -15.32 -8.22
N PRO A 35 -9.00 -14.24 -8.69
CA PRO A 35 -10.21 -13.69 -8.07
C PRO A 35 -11.48 -14.51 -8.38
N GLY A 36 -11.38 -15.57 -9.18
CA GLY A 36 -12.51 -16.44 -9.49
C GLY A 36 -13.65 -15.75 -10.23
N GLY A 37 -13.36 -14.72 -11.01
CA GLY A 37 -14.34 -13.91 -11.73
C GLY A 37 -15.01 -12.84 -10.85
N ILE A 38 -14.49 -12.57 -9.66
CA ILE A 38 -14.97 -11.51 -8.77
C ILE A 38 -14.00 -10.34 -8.87
N GLU A 39 -14.36 -9.32 -9.62
CA GLU A 39 -13.51 -8.18 -9.94
C GLU A 39 -13.10 -7.38 -8.70
N GLU A 40 -13.94 -7.37 -7.67
CA GLU A 40 -13.65 -6.74 -6.38
C GLU A 40 -12.51 -7.41 -5.62
N TRP A 41 -12.06 -8.59 -6.04
CA TRP A 41 -10.93 -9.32 -5.44
C TRP A 41 -9.70 -9.30 -6.34
N SER A 42 -9.81 -8.70 -7.50
CA SER A 42 -8.73 -8.60 -8.47
C SER A 42 -7.82 -7.40 -8.17
N VAL A 43 -6.73 -7.31 -8.92
CA VAL A 43 -5.82 -6.15 -8.91
C VAL A 43 -6.51 -4.86 -9.35
N LEU A 44 -7.65 -4.95 -10.02
CA LEU A 44 -8.43 -3.78 -10.46
C LEU A 44 -8.85 -2.89 -9.30
N THR A 45 -9.01 -3.44 -8.09
CA THR A 45 -9.42 -2.67 -6.91
C THR A 45 -8.35 -1.69 -6.42
N VAL A 46 -7.11 -1.91 -6.78
CA VAL A 46 -5.98 -1.01 -6.47
C VAL A 46 -5.53 -0.17 -7.67
N ASN A 47 -6.05 -0.43 -8.87
CA ASN A 47 -5.75 0.32 -10.08
C ASN A 47 -6.56 1.62 -10.14
N PRO A 48 -5.93 2.82 -10.06
CA PRO A 48 -6.64 4.10 -10.06
C PRO A 48 -7.47 4.37 -11.33
N GLU A 49 -7.16 3.69 -12.42
CA GLU A 49 -7.86 3.84 -13.70
C GLU A 49 -9.06 2.88 -13.85
N SER A 50 -9.21 1.95 -12.90
CA SER A 50 -10.28 0.97 -12.92
C SER A 50 -11.57 1.52 -12.34
N SER A 51 -12.71 1.10 -12.91
CA SER A 51 -14.03 1.35 -12.33
C SER A 51 -14.25 0.63 -10.99
N TYR A 52 -13.45 -0.37 -10.69
CA TYR A 52 -13.45 -1.11 -9.42
C TYR A 52 -12.50 -0.51 -8.37
N TYR A 53 -11.86 0.62 -8.66
CA TYR A 53 -10.90 1.24 -7.75
C TYR A 53 -11.54 1.65 -6.42
N VAL A 54 -11.07 1.05 -5.34
CA VAL A 54 -11.51 1.32 -3.97
C VAL A 54 -10.34 1.51 -3.00
N TRP A 55 -9.11 1.28 -3.46
CA TRP A 55 -7.91 1.31 -2.62
C TRP A 55 -7.19 2.64 -2.76
N ASN A 56 -7.55 3.59 -1.93
CA ASN A 56 -6.86 4.88 -1.87
C ASN A 56 -5.66 4.83 -0.90
N THR A 57 -4.84 5.87 -0.90
CA THR A 57 -3.63 5.97 -0.08
C THR A 57 -3.89 5.86 1.44
N SER A 58 -5.12 6.12 1.92
CA SER A 58 -5.46 5.97 3.33
C SER A 58 -5.62 4.51 3.76
N LYS A 59 -5.83 3.62 2.81
CA LYS A 59 -5.92 2.18 3.06
C LYS A 59 -4.54 1.51 3.20
N GLY A 60 -3.50 2.17 2.76
CA GLY A 60 -2.12 1.73 2.96
C GLY A 60 -1.38 1.36 1.68
N THR A 61 -0.14 0.93 1.87
CA THR A 61 0.78 0.51 0.80
C THR A 61 0.93 -0.99 0.83
N ILE A 62 0.92 -1.61 -0.35
CA ILE A 62 1.09 -3.06 -0.50
C ILE A 62 2.47 -3.31 -1.12
N HIS A 63 3.33 -4.03 -0.43
CA HIS A 63 4.58 -4.55 -0.96
C HIS A 63 4.34 -5.99 -1.39
N THR A 64 4.79 -6.36 -2.57
CA THR A 64 4.63 -7.71 -3.10
C THR A 64 5.99 -8.40 -3.18
N VAL A 65 6.05 -9.59 -2.62
CA VAL A 65 7.16 -10.52 -2.82
C VAL A 65 6.61 -11.67 -3.66
N PHE A 66 7.03 -11.70 -4.91
CA PHE A 66 6.61 -12.70 -5.87
C PHE A 66 7.74 -13.70 -6.11
N SER A 67 7.50 -14.96 -5.79
CA SER A 67 8.44 -16.04 -6.06
C SER A 67 8.02 -16.81 -7.29
N ASP A 68 8.87 -16.85 -8.30
CA ASP A 68 8.58 -17.56 -9.56
C ASP A 68 8.88 -19.06 -9.47
N MET A 69 8.39 -19.73 -8.43
CA MET A 69 8.58 -21.17 -8.24
C MET A 69 7.97 -22.01 -9.38
N ASN A 70 6.92 -21.49 -9.99
CA ASN A 70 6.18 -22.16 -11.05
C ASN A 70 6.51 -21.61 -12.46
N ASN A 71 7.56 -20.82 -12.59
CA ASN A 71 8.01 -20.19 -13.84
C ASN A 71 6.92 -19.31 -14.50
N TYR A 72 6.25 -18.49 -13.72
CA TYR A 72 5.30 -17.49 -14.24
C TYR A 72 6.01 -16.25 -14.80
N LEU A 73 7.33 -16.07 -14.54
CA LEU A 73 8.14 -14.98 -15.04
C LEU A 73 9.12 -15.46 -16.15
N PRO A 74 9.46 -14.57 -17.10
CA PRO A 74 8.78 -13.34 -17.47
C PRO A 74 7.57 -13.60 -18.38
N ASP A 75 7.52 -14.75 -19.10
CA ASP A 75 6.61 -14.99 -20.23
C ASP A 75 5.90 -16.34 -20.17
N SER A 76 6.10 -17.12 -19.11
CA SER A 76 5.48 -18.45 -18.98
C SER A 76 4.00 -18.41 -18.66
N TYR A 77 3.53 -17.28 -18.11
CA TYR A 77 2.12 -16.96 -17.88
C TYR A 77 1.72 -15.76 -18.74
N ASN A 78 0.57 -15.82 -19.36
CA ASN A 78 0.14 -14.75 -20.26
C ASN A 78 -0.47 -13.58 -19.50
N TRP A 79 0.39 -12.76 -18.87
CA TRP A 79 -0.03 -11.59 -18.11
C TRP A 79 -0.81 -10.56 -18.93
N VAL A 80 -0.65 -10.54 -20.26
CA VAL A 80 -1.39 -9.61 -21.14
C VAL A 80 -2.88 -9.93 -21.13
N ASP A 81 -3.25 -11.21 -21.11
CA ASP A 81 -4.64 -11.64 -21.07
C ASP A 81 -5.21 -11.70 -19.64
N PHE A 82 -4.33 -11.86 -18.65
CA PHE A 82 -4.70 -12.02 -17.24
C PHE A 82 -4.08 -10.93 -16.35
N VAL A 83 -3.99 -9.71 -16.85
CA VAL A 83 -3.38 -8.58 -16.12
C VAL A 83 -4.03 -8.31 -14.76
N ASN A 84 -5.31 -8.58 -14.62
CA ASN A 84 -6.05 -8.45 -13.36
C ASN A 84 -5.72 -9.56 -12.34
N GLU A 85 -4.93 -10.55 -12.74
CA GLU A 85 -4.41 -11.62 -11.90
C GLU A 85 -2.93 -11.43 -11.53
N ASP A 86 -2.24 -10.43 -12.09
CA ASP A 86 -0.83 -10.19 -11.82
C ASP A 86 -0.60 -9.62 -10.41
N PRO A 87 -0.06 -10.40 -9.46
CA PRO A 87 0.10 -9.97 -8.07
C PRO A 87 1.13 -8.84 -7.90
N ARG A 88 2.01 -8.63 -8.88
CA ARG A 88 3.04 -7.57 -8.86
C ARG A 88 2.41 -6.19 -8.94
N LEU A 89 1.24 -6.09 -9.57
CA LEU A 89 0.52 -4.83 -9.75
C LEU A 89 -0.06 -4.29 -8.43
N PHE A 90 -0.25 -5.11 -7.40
CA PHE A 90 -0.62 -4.61 -6.08
C PHE A 90 0.44 -3.63 -5.54
N ALA A 91 1.72 -3.97 -5.67
CA ALA A 91 2.79 -3.06 -5.29
C ALA A 91 2.84 -1.83 -6.21
N THR A 92 2.80 -2.03 -7.52
CA THR A 92 2.89 -0.96 -8.51
C THR A 92 1.82 0.11 -8.31
N TYR A 93 0.57 -0.28 -8.17
CA TYR A 93 -0.54 0.67 -8.06
C TYR A 93 -0.68 1.33 -6.69
N THR A 94 -0.13 0.74 -5.64
CA THR A 94 -0.20 1.32 -4.28
C THR A 94 1.07 2.06 -3.87
N GLY A 95 2.07 2.14 -4.76
CA GLY A 95 3.36 2.77 -4.48
C GLY A 95 4.24 1.94 -3.54
N GLY A 96 4.01 0.64 -3.50
CA GLY A 96 4.84 -0.31 -2.76
C GLY A 96 6.07 -0.77 -3.54
N THR A 97 6.84 -1.64 -2.92
CA THR A 97 8.00 -2.28 -3.55
C THR A 97 7.63 -3.68 -4.02
N LEU A 98 8.09 -3.99 -5.22
CA LEU A 98 8.07 -5.34 -5.75
C LEU A 98 9.44 -5.99 -5.55
N ILE A 99 9.45 -7.17 -4.98
CA ILE A 99 10.60 -8.08 -4.92
C ILE A 99 10.23 -9.34 -5.70
N GLU A 100 10.99 -9.64 -6.73
CA GLU A 100 10.84 -10.85 -7.52
C GLU A 100 11.98 -11.79 -7.17
N THR A 101 11.63 -13.03 -6.86
CA THR A 101 12.59 -14.10 -6.54
C THR A 101 12.37 -15.31 -7.45
N THR A 102 13.40 -16.14 -7.59
CA THR A 102 13.29 -17.42 -8.27
C THR A 102 13.54 -18.53 -7.26
N GLY A 103 12.52 -19.34 -6.98
CA GLY A 103 12.61 -20.39 -5.97
C GLY A 103 12.04 -19.97 -4.62
N ASP A 104 12.66 -20.41 -3.53
CA ASP A 104 12.18 -20.13 -2.18
C ASP A 104 12.09 -18.63 -1.88
N PHE A 105 11.16 -18.23 -1.00
CA PHE A 105 11.06 -16.86 -0.47
C PHE A 105 12.24 -16.51 0.46
N ASN A 106 13.46 -16.75 -0.01
CA ASN A 106 14.67 -16.49 0.76
C ASN A 106 15.04 -15.00 0.68
N ILE A 107 14.23 -14.17 1.30
CA ILE A 107 14.49 -12.75 1.46
C ILE A 107 14.70 -12.43 2.93
N THR A 108 15.51 -11.41 3.21
CA THR A 108 15.63 -10.87 4.55
C THR A 108 14.62 -9.73 4.76
N LEU A 109 14.23 -9.49 6.01
CA LEU A 109 13.35 -8.35 6.33
C LEU A 109 13.99 -7.01 5.93
N ASP A 110 15.31 -6.95 5.82
CA ASP A 110 16.04 -5.75 5.41
C ASP A 110 15.89 -5.43 3.92
N GLU A 111 15.55 -6.43 3.10
CA GLU A 111 15.23 -6.26 1.68
C GLU A 111 13.83 -5.67 1.48
N LEU A 112 12.98 -5.81 2.48
CA LEU A 112 11.67 -5.17 2.48
C LEU A 112 11.83 -3.70 2.91
N PRO A 113 11.33 -2.73 2.16
CA PRO A 113 11.42 -1.31 2.50
C PRO A 113 10.61 -0.94 3.76
N VAL A 114 9.99 -1.94 4.38
CA VAL A 114 9.23 -1.82 5.62
C VAL A 114 10.12 -1.34 6.77
N THR A 115 11.35 -1.85 6.86
CA THR A 115 12.32 -1.42 7.88
C THR A 115 12.63 0.07 7.73
N GLY A 116 12.85 0.55 6.49
CA GLY A 116 13.04 1.96 6.21
C GLY A 116 11.80 2.81 6.53
N ALA A 117 10.62 2.32 6.21
CA ALA A 117 9.37 3.01 6.50
C ALA A 117 9.08 3.08 8.01
N ILE A 118 9.41 2.04 8.77
CA ILE A 118 9.23 2.00 10.23
C ILE A 118 10.31 2.84 10.93
N THR A 119 11.57 2.71 10.54
CA THR A 119 12.69 3.44 11.16
C THR A 119 12.72 4.91 10.80
N ASN A 120 12.24 5.27 9.61
CA ASN A 120 12.15 6.65 9.13
C ASN A 120 10.75 7.27 9.30
N SER A 121 9.88 6.65 10.08
CA SER A 121 8.59 7.25 10.44
C SER A 121 8.79 8.27 11.55
N TYR A 122 8.19 9.44 11.40
CA TYR A 122 8.21 10.51 12.37
C TYR A 122 6.83 10.67 13.03
N ILE A 123 6.82 10.79 14.35
CA ILE A 123 5.63 11.24 15.08
C ILE A 123 5.78 12.74 15.27
N ILE A 124 4.96 13.50 14.59
CA ILE A 124 4.90 14.95 14.77
C ILE A 124 3.86 15.23 15.84
N ARG A 125 4.28 15.86 16.93
CA ARG A 125 3.40 16.31 18.01
C ARG A 125 3.43 17.83 18.06
N PHE A 126 2.26 18.44 18.15
CA PHE A 126 2.12 19.87 18.33
C PHE A 126 0.96 20.16 19.28
N ASN A 127 1.05 21.26 19.99
CA ASN A 127 -0.02 21.71 20.85
C ASN A 127 -1.03 22.50 20.02
N VAL A 128 -2.28 22.19 20.23
CA VAL A 128 -3.40 22.86 19.57
C VAL A 128 -3.91 23.94 20.53
N THR A 129 -4.02 25.17 20.05
CA THR A 129 -4.60 26.26 20.81
C THR A 129 -6.13 26.18 20.83
N SER A 130 -6.79 26.82 21.79
CA SER A 130 -8.24 26.69 22.00
C SER A 130 -9.07 27.14 20.80
N ASP A 131 -8.57 28.04 19.98
CA ASP A 131 -9.19 28.50 18.74
C ASP A 131 -9.24 27.46 17.63
N LEU A 132 -8.28 26.50 17.66
CA LEU A 132 -8.22 25.38 16.72
C LEU A 132 -9.08 24.17 17.14
N LEU A 133 -9.66 24.18 18.34
CA LEU A 133 -10.53 23.10 18.82
C LEU A 133 -11.94 23.14 18.21
N SER A 134 -12.29 24.22 17.55
CA SER A 134 -13.60 24.39 16.92
C SER A 134 -13.50 24.32 15.40
N GLY A 135 -14.44 23.57 14.77
CA GLY A 135 -14.51 23.46 13.31
C GLY A 135 -13.55 22.44 12.70
N THR A 136 -13.33 22.60 11.41
CA THR A 136 -12.42 21.79 10.63
C THR A 136 -11.29 22.64 10.06
N HIS A 137 -10.10 22.07 9.97
CA HIS A 137 -8.87 22.76 9.57
C HIS A 137 -8.15 21.99 8.47
N THR A 138 -7.34 22.70 7.72
CA THR A 138 -6.38 22.08 6.80
C THR A 138 -5.03 21.99 7.48
N VAL A 139 -4.49 20.78 7.57
CA VAL A 139 -3.13 20.52 8.08
C VAL A 139 -2.23 20.22 6.91
N LYS A 140 -1.15 20.99 6.78
CA LYS A 140 -0.13 20.79 5.75
C LYS A 140 1.23 20.56 6.42
N ILE A 141 1.90 19.48 6.03
CA ILE A 141 3.26 19.17 6.44
C ILE A 141 4.15 19.20 5.21
N THR A 142 5.20 20.00 5.26
CA THR A 142 6.20 20.10 4.21
C THR A 142 7.56 19.75 4.80
N ILE A 143 8.28 18.84 4.16
CA ILE A 143 9.63 18.42 4.54
C ILE A 143 10.62 19.04 3.57
N TYR A 144 11.64 19.67 4.11
CA TYR A 144 12.71 20.32 3.37
C TYR A 144 14.03 19.56 3.56
N ASP A 145 14.88 19.57 2.54
CA ASP A 145 16.27 19.16 2.68
C ASP A 145 17.11 20.26 3.39
N GLU A 146 18.38 19.95 3.64
CA GLU A 146 19.33 20.90 4.27
C GLU A 146 19.56 22.18 3.42
N LYS A 147 19.19 22.16 2.13
CA LYS A 147 19.32 23.28 1.21
C LYS A 147 18.02 24.08 1.07
N GLY A 148 16.96 23.67 1.78
CA GLY A 148 15.66 24.32 1.74
C GLY A 148 14.77 23.91 0.56
N ASN A 149 15.10 22.85 -0.18
CA ASN A 149 14.23 22.32 -1.22
C ASN A 149 13.18 21.39 -0.63
N ILE A 150 11.97 21.46 -1.17
CA ILE A 150 10.88 20.57 -0.74
C ILE A 150 11.18 19.14 -1.18
N GLN A 151 11.23 18.22 -0.23
CA GLN A 151 11.41 16.79 -0.45
C GLN A 151 10.08 16.04 -0.45
N ALA A 152 9.16 16.45 0.41
CA ALA A 152 7.83 15.87 0.47
C ALA A 152 6.83 16.89 1.02
N GLU A 153 5.59 16.74 0.60
CA GLU A 153 4.49 17.55 1.09
C GLU A 153 3.22 16.71 1.21
N LYS A 154 2.49 16.88 2.29
CA LYS A 154 1.20 16.24 2.49
C LYS A 154 0.22 17.21 3.11
N THR A 155 -0.97 17.24 2.56
CA THR A 155 -2.10 18.06 3.06
C THR A 155 -3.23 17.14 3.48
N TRP A 156 -3.83 17.44 4.63
CA TRP A 156 -5.07 16.83 5.11
C TRP A 156 -6.09 17.93 5.26
N GLU A 157 -7.26 17.73 4.66
CA GLU A 157 -8.39 18.65 4.77
C GLU A 157 -9.43 18.13 5.76
N ASN A 158 -10.24 19.03 6.29
CA ASN A 158 -11.33 18.73 7.21
C ASN A 158 -10.87 17.98 8.48
N VAL A 159 -9.69 18.33 8.99
CA VAL A 159 -9.16 17.77 10.24
C VAL A 159 -9.84 18.47 11.42
N SER A 160 -10.41 17.70 12.34
CA SER A 160 -10.93 18.20 13.63
C SER A 160 -9.98 17.82 14.74
N PHE A 161 -9.72 18.76 15.65
CA PHE A 161 -8.92 18.50 16.84
C PHE A 161 -9.83 18.31 18.05
N SER A 162 -9.49 17.36 18.92
CA SER A 162 -10.16 17.10 20.19
C SER A 162 -9.14 17.11 21.35
N VAL A 163 -9.58 17.50 22.51
CA VAL A 163 -8.82 17.40 23.76
C VAL A 163 -8.91 15.99 24.31
#